data_9f4b69a2217a0a2bca3a86da4daa1993
#
_entry.id   9f4b69a2217a0a2bca3a86da4daa1993
#
_cell.length_a   1.000
_cell.length_b   1.000
_cell.length_c   1.000
_cell.angle_alpha   90.00
_cell.angle_beta   90.00
_cell.angle_gamma   90.00
#
_symmetry.space_group_name_H-M   'P 1'
#
loop_
_entity.id
_entity.type
_entity.pdbx_description
1 polymer ?
#
loop_
_entity_poly.entity_id
_entity_poly.type
_entity_poly.pdbx_seq_one_letter_code
_entity_poly.pdbx_strand_id
1 'polypeptide(L)'
;YRRQRQMCIRDRDYNSHLGTKRGGLATYSEERGFIRSIHNLESTYFRTKFEDELDKFKGNAGIGIISDTDAQPIIINSHLGRFAIVTVAKITNIKELEDELLSQNMHFAELSSSNTNQTELIALLIIQGKTFVEGIENVFKHIKGSCSMLLLTEDGSIIAARDQWGRTPVVIGKKEDAYAATSESSSFPNLDYEIDRYLGPGEIVRLYSDHVVQLRKPGEGMQICSFLWVYYGCLLYTSPSPRD
;
A
#
# COMPACT_ATOMS: atom_id res chain seq x y z
N TYR A 1 2.69 -0.42 22.04
CA TYR A 1 2.92 -1.70 21.33
C TYR A 1 1.62 -2.43 20.93
N ARG A 2 0.61 -2.56 21.78
CA ARG A 2 -0.68 -3.18 21.43
C ARG A 2 -1.52 -2.30 20.49
N ARG A 3 -1.44 -0.97 20.58
CA ARG A 3 -2.29 -0.03 19.84
C ARG A 3 -1.98 0.01 18.34
N GLN A 4 -0.73 -0.02 17.90
CA GLN A 4 -0.37 0.03 16.47
C GLN A 4 -0.76 -1.24 15.71
N ARG A 5 -0.66 -2.42 16.33
CA ARG A 5 -1.12 -3.69 15.75
C ARG A 5 -2.62 -3.73 15.51
N GLN A 6 -3.38 -3.24 16.50
CA GLN A 6 -4.84 -3.10 16.36
C GLN A 6 -5.22 -2.09 15.27
N MET A 7 -4.35 -1.12 14.97
CA MET A 7 -4.56 -0.13 13.95
C MET A 7 -4.59 -0.72 12.54
N CYS A 8 -3.57 -1.47 12.14
CA CYS A 8 -3.54 -2.08 10.80
C CYS A 8 -4.75 -2.99 10.55
N ILE A 9 -5.21 -3.72 11.57
CA ILE A 9 -6.36 -4.61 11.44
C ILE A 9 -7.67 -3.81 11.46
N ARG A 10 -7.81 -2.83 12.34
CA ARG A 10 -9.00 -1.96 12.37
C ARG A 10 -9.12 -1.11 11.12
N ASP A 11 -8.03 -0.53 10.64
CA ASP A 11 -8.02 0.20 9.37
C ASP A 11 -8.50 -0.69 8.22
N ARG A 12 -8.06 -1.93 8.15
CA ARG A 12 -8.51 -2.89 7.13
C ARG A 12 -9.95 -3.34 7.32
N ASP A 13 -10.42 -3.47 8.54
CA ASP A 13 -11.83 -3.77 8.84
C ASP A 13 -12.74 -2.63 8.35
N TYR A 14 -12.37 -1.38 8.59
CA TYR A 14 -13.08 -0.21 8.07
C TYR A 14 -13.05 -0.11 6.55
N ASN A 15 -11.94 -0.50 5.92
CA ASN A 15 -11.75 -0.47 4.47
C ASN A 15 -12.13 -1.79 3.79
N SER A 16 -12.76 -2.74 4.48
CA SER A 16 -13.10 -4.08 3.95
C SER A 16 -14.08 -4.05 2.78
N HIS A 17 -14.80 -2.95 2.61
CA HIS A 17 -15.67 -2.74 1.44
C HIS A 17 -14.91 -2.46 0.14
N LEU A 18 -13.61 -2.15 0.19
CA LEU A 18 -12.79 -1.82 -0.98
C LEU A 18 -12.30 -3.05 -1.75
N GLY A 19 -12.46 -4.25 -1.21
CA GLY A 19 -12.07 -5.49 -1.85
C GLY A 19 -12.64 -6.70 -1.12
N THR A 20 -12.80 -7.81 -1.84
CA THR A 20 -13.54 -8.96 -1.34
C THR A 20 -12.80 -10.28 -1.40
N LYS A 21 -11.65 -10.37 -2.10
CA LYS A 21 -11.02 -11.66 -2.35
C LYS A 21 -9.86 -11.98 -1.43
N ARG A 22 -8.94 -11.06 -1.24
CA ARG A 22 -7.72 -11.30 -0.48
C ARG A 22 -7.42 -10.18 0.47
N GLY A 23 -6.97 -10.52 1.67
CA GLY A 23 -6.42 -9.58 2.63
C GLY A 23 -5.02 -9.98 3.03
N GLY A 24 -4.13 -9.02 3.12
CA GLY A 24 -2.75 -9.28 3.52
C GLY A 24 -2.23 -8.23 4.49
N LEU A 25 -1.34 -8.70 5.36
CA LEU A 25 -0.69 -7.89 6.38
C LEU A 25 0.78 -8.28 6.47
N ALA A 26 1.66 -7.29 6.55
CA ALA A 26 3.06 -7.49 6.92
C ALA A 26 3.45 -6.52 8.03
N THR A 27 4.22 -7.01 8.99
CA THR A 27 4.81 -6.21 10.07
C THR A 27 6.31 -6.45 10.13
N TYR A 28 7.02 -5.48 10.66
CA TYR A 28 8.44 -5.58 10.93
C TYR A 28 8.74 -5.37 12.41
N SER A 29 9.64 -6.18 12.94
CA SER A 29 10.28 -6.00 14.25
C SER A 29 11.75 -6.34 14.18
N GLU A 30 12.59 -5.65 14.95
CA GLU A 30 14.03 -5.94 15.02
C GLU A 30 14.32 -7.38 15.47
N GLU A 31 13.51 -7.91 16.40
CA GLU A 31 13.72 -9.27 16.94
C GLU A 31 13.37 -10.40 15.96
N ARG A 32 12.33 -10.22 15.14
CA ARG A 32 11.76 -11.29 14.30
C ARG A 32 11.84 -11.01 12.80
N GLY A 33 12.26 -9.81 12.42
CA GLY A 33 12.23 -9.37 11.02
C GLY A 33 10.81 -9.18 10.50
N PHE A 34 10.60 -9.49 9.24
CA PHE A 34 9.29 -9.41 8.59
C PHE A 34 8.42 -10.63 8.89
N ILE A 35 7.17 -10.37 9.24
CA ILE A 35 6.12 -11.39 9.37
C ILE A 35 5.01 -11.01 8.40
N ARG A 36 4.62 -11.95 7.53
CA ARG A 36 3.58 -11.77 6.51
C ARG A 36 2.48 -12.82 6.70
N SER A 37 1.23 -12.40 6.53
CA SER A 37 0.10 -13.31 6.37
C SER A 37 -0.84 -12.81 5.30
N ILE A 38 -1.36 -13.73 4.48
CA ILE A 38 -2.30 -13.44 3.39
C ILE A 38 -3.44 -14.46 3.49
N HIS A 39 -4.68 -13.96 3.50
CA HIS A 39 -5.88 -14.79 3.60
C HIS A 39 -6.85 -14.51 2.45
N ASN A 40 -7.57 -15.57 2.06
CA ASN A 40 -8.76 -15.45 1.22
C ASN A 40 -9.92 -14.93 2.09
N LEU A 41 -10.58 -13.87 1.62
CA LEU A 41 -11.69 -13.19 2.30
C LEU A 41 -13.06 -13.53 1.71
N GLU A 42 -13.15 -14.32 0.63
CA GLU A 42 -14.41 -14.61 -0.07
C GLU A 42 -15.46 -15.27 0.82
N SER A 43 -15.04 -16.01 1.82
CA SER A 43 -15.92 -16.77 2.73
C SER A 43 -15.98 -16.23 4.15
N THR A 44 -15.18 -15.23 4.51
CA THR A 44 -15.06 -14.80 5.92
C THR A 44 -14.52 -13.37 6.00
N TYR A 45 -15.03 -12.58 6.92
CA TYR A 45 -14.59 -11.22 7.15
C TYR A 45 -13.09 -11.12 7.51
N PHE A 46 -12.46 -10.03 7.09
CA PHE A 46 -11.05 -9.73 7.34
C PHE A 46 -10.67 -9.91 8.82
N ARG A 47 -11.44 -9.30 9.72
CA ARG A 47 -11.18 -9.37 11.16
C ARG A 47 -11.08 -10.79 11.68
N THR A 48 -12.03 -11.65 11.32
CA THR A 48 -12.08 -13.04 11.79
C THR A 48 -10.85 -13.84 11.38
N LYS A 49 -10.30 -13.58 10.18
CA LYS A 49 -9.11 -14.29 9.67
C LYS A 49 -7.82 -13.88 10.36
N PHE A 50 -7.72 -12.62 10.77
CA PHE A 50 -6.50 -12.09 11.36
C PHE A 50 -6.52 -12.04 12.89
N GLU A 51 -7.68 -12.16 13.54
CA GLU A 51 -7.83 -12.05 15.01
C GLU A 51 -7.01 -13.13 15.72
N ASP A 52 -7.03 -14.36 15.24
CA ASP A 52 -6.27 -15.49 15.81
C ASP A 52 -4.76 -15.38 15.57
N GLU A 53 -4.34 -14.55 14.61
CA GLU A 53 -2.93 -14.35 14.26
C GLU A 53 -2.32 -13.08 14.86
N LEU A 54 -3.12 -12.27 15.57
CA LEU A 54 -2.67 -10.99 16.16
C LEU A 54 -1.39 -11.10 16.97
N ASP A 55 -1.22 -12.20 17.70
CA ASP A 55 -0.04 -12.41 18.53
C ASP A 55 1.23 -12.72 17.72
N LYS A 56 1.09 -13.11 16.46
CA LYS A 56 2.23 -13.32 15.55
C LYS A 56 2.80 -12.00 15.05
N PHE A 57 1.94 -11.01 14.81
CA PHE A 57 2.32 -9.70 14.29
C PHE A 57 2.89 -8.81 15.39
N LYS A 58 4.18 -8.95 15.65
CA LYS A 58 4.91 -8.12 16.61
C LYS A 58 5.75 -7.10 15.83
N GLY A 59 5.71 -5.84 16.25
CA GLY A 59 6.48 -4.77 15.62
C GLY A 59 5.83 -3.41 15.81
N ASN A 60 6.59 -2.37 15.45
CA ASN A 60 6.18 -0.98 15.58
C ASN A 60 5.64 -0.42 14.26
N ALA A 61 5.90 -1.10 13.15
CA ALA A 61 5.45 -0.70 11.84
C ALA A 61 4.80 -1.88 11.10
N GLY A 62 3.85 -1.56 10.22
CA GLY A 62 3.17 -2.56 9.42
C GLY A 62 2.47 -1.93 8.23
N ILE A 63 2.31 -2.72 7.18
CA ILE A 63 1.53 -2.40 5.99
C ILE A 63 0.49 -3.48 5.75
N GLY A 64 -0.62 -3.11 5.15
CA GLY A 64 -1.65 -4.07 4.81
C GLY A 64 -2.43 -3.65 3.58
N ILE A 65 -3.15 -4.60 3.00
CA ILE A 65 -3.93 -4.42 1.77
C ILE A 65 -5.17 -5.30 1.77
N ILE A 66 -6.21 -4.83 1.12
CA ILE A 66 -7.31 -5.66 0.65
C ILE A 66 -7.29 -5.59 -0.86
N SER A 67 -7.30 -6.74 -1.53
CA SER A 67 -7.12 -6.84 -2.99
C SER A 67 -8.09 -7.85 -3.58
N ASP A 68 -8.57 -7.53 -4.78
CA ASP A 68 -9.40 -8.45 -5.57
C ASP A 68 -8.58 -9.28 -6.57
N THR A 69 -7.31 -8.99 -6.73
CA THR A 69 -6.47 -9.62 -7.75
C THR A 69 -5.27 -10.36 -7.15
N ASP A 70 -4.29 -9.62 -6.67
CA ASP A 70 -2.97 -10.16 -6.35
C ASP A 70 -2.81 -10.53 -4.88
N ALA A 71 -2.01 -11.54 -4.62
CA ALA A 71 -1.55 -11.87 -3.27
C ALA A 71 -0.50 -10.83 -2.84
N GLN A 72 -0.80 -10.07 -1.79
CA GLN A 72 0.01 -9.01 -1.22
C GLN A 72 -0.10 -9.03 0.31
N PRO A 73 0.86 -8.48 1.08
CA PRO A 73 2.13 -7.87 0.69
C PRO A 73 3.14 -8.87 0.11
N ILE A 74 4.09 -8.38 -0.71
CA ILE A 74 5.25 -9.15 -1.17
C ILE A 74 6.49 -8.71 -0.39
N ILE A 75 7.33 -9.65 0.02
CA ILE A 75 8.61 -9.37 0.70
C ILE A 75 9.73 -9.65 -0.29
N ILE A 76 10.57 -8.65 -0.52
CA ILE A 76 11.72 -8.72 -1.41
C ILE A 76 13.00 -8.52 -0.61
N ASN A 77 14.03 -9.29 -0.94
CA ASN A 77 15.39 -9.11 -0.46
C ASN A 77 16.27 -8.67 -1.64
N SER A 78 16.85 -7.50 -1.56
CA SER A 78 17.59 -6.88 -2.66
C SER A 78 18.81 -6.09 -2.16
N HIS A 79 19.55 -5.48 -3.07
CA HIS A 79 20.64 -4.55 -2.75
C HIS A 79 20.15 -3.27 -2.04
N LEU A 80 18.84 -2.95 -2.10
CA LEU A 80 18.22 -1.85 -1.35
C LEU A 80 17.89 -2.23 0.11
N GLY A 81 18.22 -3.45 0.54
CA GLY A 81 17.78 -4.06 1.77
C GLY A 81 16.51 -4.90 1.58
N ARG A 82 16.00 -5.45 2.67
CA ARG A 82 14.75 -6.19 2.69
C ARG A 82 13.59 -5.22 2.90
N PHE A 83 12.53 -5.41 2.14
CA PHE A 83 11.31 -4.61 2.28
C PHE A 83 10.06 -5.43 1.94
N ALA A 84 8.93 -5.02 2.51
CA ALA A 84 7.62 -5.50 2.12
C ALA A 84 6.90 -4.41 1.33
N ILE A 85 6.16 -4.78 0.29
CA ILE A 85 5.44 -3.84 -0.58
C ILE A 85 3.98 -4.22 -0.73
N VAL A 86 3.12 -3.20 -0.74
CA VAL A 86 1.72 -3.28 -1.18
C VAL A 86 1.45 -2.20 -2.23
N THR A 87 0.58 -2.52 -3.17
CA THR A 87 0.27 -1.63 -4.29
C THR A 87 -1.22 -1.58 -4.57
N VAL A 88 -1.69 -0.39 -4.92
CA VAL A 88 -2.98 -0.18 -5.61
C VAL A 88 -2.64 0.24 -7.02
N ALA A 89 -2.69 -0.70 -7.94
CA ALA A 89 -2.20 -0.53 -9.29
C ALA A 89 -3.22 -1.00 -10.35
N LYS A 90 -3.20 -0.33 -11.49
CA LYS A 90 -3.85 -0.77 -12.72
C LYS A 90 -2.86 -0.53 -13.86
N ILE A 91 -2.22 -1.60 -14.30
CA ILE A 91 -1.18 -1.59 -15.34
C ILE A 91 -1.76 -2.22 -16.61
N THR A 92 -1.58 -1.58 -17.75
CA THR A 92 -2.09 -2.06 -19.04
C THR A 92 -1.02 -2.74 -19.90
N ASN A 93 0.25 -2.48 -19.63
CA ASN A 93 1.39 -3.04 -20.37
C ASN A 93 2.15 -4.13 -19.60
N ILE A 94 1.44 -4.94 -18.80
CA ILE A 94 2.04 -5.98 -17.94
C ILE A 94 2.92 -6.93 -18.76
N LYS A 95 2.40 -7.45 -19.88
CA LYS A 95 3.12 -8.43 -20.70
C LYS A 95 4.40 -7.85 -21.30
N GLU A 96 4.37 -6.59 -21.75
CA GLU A 96 5.55 -5.89 -22.28
C GLU A 96 6.65 -5.80 -21.21
N LEU A 97 6.29 -5.42 -19.98
CA LEU A 97 7.22 -5.30 -18.87
C LEU A 97 7.71 -6.66 -18.36
N GLU A 98 6.85 -7.68 -18.36
CA GLU A 98 7.22 -9.06 -18.01
C GLU A 98 8.27 -9.60 -18.96
N ASP A 99 8.05 -9.49 -20.28
CA ASP A 99 8.99 -9.93 -21.32
C ASP A 99 10.33 -9.18 -21.18
N GLU A 100 10.31 -7.90 -20.88
CA GLU A 100 11.51 -7.08 -20.65
C GLU A 100 12.29 -7.58 -19.42
N LEU A 101 11.64 -7.76 -18.27
CA LEU A 101 12.27 -8.23 -17.03
C LEU A 101 12.84 -9.66 -17.17
N LEU A 102 12.12 -10.55 -17.84
CA LEU A 102 12.60 -11.90 -18.13
C LEU A 102 13.83 -11.89 -19.05
N SER A 103 13.88 -11.00 -20.04
CA SER A 103 15.05 -10.82 -20.90
C SER A 103 16.31 -10.36 -20.14
N GLN A 104 16.13 -9.71 -19.01
CA GLN A 104 17.18 -9.28 -18.09
C GLN A 104 17.53 -10.35 -17.02
N ASN A 105 17.06 -11.59 -17.20
CA ASN A 105 17.23 -12.70 -16.26
C ASN A 105 16.60 -12.46 -14.88
N MET A 106 15.59 -11.61 -14.76
CA MET A 106 14.79 -11.48 -13.57
C MET A 106 13.73 -12.58 -13.53
N HIS A 107 13.32 -12.99 -12.34
CA HIS A 107 12.40 -14.10 -12.15
C HIS A 107 11.21 -13.65 -11.32
N PHE A 108 10.04 -14.21 -11.63
CA PHE A 108 8.81 -14.06 -10.86
C PHE A 108 8.62 -15.30 -9.98
N ALA A 109 8.40 -15.10 -8.70
CA ALA A 109 8.19 -16.15 -7.69
C ALA A 109 6.74 -16.25 -7.22
N GLU A 110 6.03 -15.13 -7.21
CA GLU A 110 4.63 -15.05 -6.74
C GLU A 110 3.67 -15.14 -7.93
N LEU A 111 3.19 -16.34 -8.23
CA LEU A 111 2.21 -16.53 -9.29
C LEU A 111 0.79 -16.28 -8.74
N SER A 112 0.08 -15.32 -9.29
CA SER A 112 -1.33 -15.06 -9.03
C SER A 112 -2.20 -15.74 -10.08
N SER A 113 -2.72 -16.93 -9.79
CA SER A 113 -3.81 -17.57 -10.55
C SER A 113 -3.61 -17.62 -12.08
N SER A 114 -2.46 -17.98 -12.58
CA SER A 114 -2.04 -17.99 -14.00
C SER A 114 -1.59 -16.65 -14.61
N ASN A 115 -1.61 -15.56 -13.88
CA ASN A 115 -1.14 -14.26 -14.35
C ASN A 115 0.02 -13.75 -13.50
N THR A 116 0.86 -12.90 -14.09
CA THR A 116 1.93 -12.20 -13.39
C THR A 116 1.36 -11.32 -12.28
N ASN A 117 1.92 -11.47 -11.08
CA ASN A 117 1.56 -10.62 -9.94
C ASN A 117 2.07 -9.18 -10.19
N GLN A 118 1.13 -8.22 -10.31
CA GLN A 118 1.48 -6.84 -10.61
C GLN A 118 2.34 -6.20 -9.52
N THR A 119 2.14 -6.57 -8.25
CA THR A 119 2.93 -6.06 -7.13
C THR A 119 4.38 -6.56 -7.19
N GLU A 120 4.59 -7.82 -7.59
CA GLU A 120 5.93 -8.35 -7.81
C GLU A 120 6.63 -7.67 -8.99
N LEU A 121 5.92 -7.47 -10.10
CA LEU A 121 6.42 -6.74 -11.26
C LEU A 121 6.89 -5.33 -10.85
N ILE A 122 6.09 -4.61 -10.06
CA ILE A 122 6.45 -3.29 -9.54
C ILE A 122 7.70 -3.38 -8.64
N ALA A 123 7.76 -4.38 -7.76
CA ALA A 123 8.92 -4.58 -6.89
C ALA A 123 10.21 -4.85 -7.69
N LEU A 124 10.13 -5.66 -8.76
CA LEU A 124 11.25 -5.91 -9.66
C LEU A 124 11.70 -4.65 -10.40
N LEU A 125 10.79 -3.77 -10.82
CA LEU A 125 11.14 -2.47 -11.39
C LEU A 125 11.80 -1.54 -10.36
N ILE A 126 11.37 -1.58 -9.09
CA ILE A 126 11.97 -0.77 -8.02
C ILE A 126 13.42 -1.18 -7.78
N ILE A 127 13.71 -2.47 -7.73
CA ILE A 127 15.07 -2.95 -7.45
C ILE A 127 16.05 -2.73 -8.62
N GLN A 128 15.63 -2.24 -9.76
CA GLN A 128 16.54 -1.77 -10.81
C GLN A 128 17.17 -0.41 -10.49
N GLY A 129 16.55 0.37 -9.58
CA GLY A 129 17.11 1.65 -9.11
C GLY A 129 18.22 1.46 -8.09
N LYS A 130 19.10 2.45 -7.95
CA LYS A 130 20.16 2.48 -6.93
C LYS A 130 19.63 2.88 -5.55
N THR A 131 18.46 3.51 -5.51
CA THR A 131 17.74 3.92 -4.29
C THR A 131 16.25 3.64 -4.47
N PHE A 132 15.49 3.59 -3.37
CA PHE A 132 14.04 3.44 -3.44
C PHE A 132 13.38 4.55 -4.26
N VAL A 133 13.85 5.80 -4.17
CA VAL A 133 13.30 6.92 -4.92
C VAL A 133 13.51 6.71 -6.42
N GLU A 134 14.74 6.40 -6.84
CA GLU A 134 15.07 6.12 -8.22
C GLU A 134 14.28 4.92 -8.76
N GLY A 135 14.13 3.86 -7.96
CA GLY A 135 13.33 2.69 -8.31
C GLY A 135 11.85 3.00 -8.48
N ILE A 136 11.26 3.81 -7.60
CA ILE A 136 9.87 4.24 -7.72
C ILE A 136 9.68 5.16 -8.94
N GLU A 137 10.63 6.04 -9.22
CA GLU A 137 10.62 6.86 -10.44
C GLU A 137 10.73 5.99 -11.71
N ASN A 138 11.50 4.90 -11.65
CA ASN A 138 11.59 3.92 -12.72
C ASN A 138 10.21 3.27 -12.98
N VAL A 139 9.49 2.86 -11.92
CA VAL A 139 8.11 2.38 -12.05
C VAL A 139 7.23 3.41 -12.76
N PHE A 140 7.25 4.66 -12.33
CA PHE A 140 6.44 5.73 -12.92
C PHE A 140 6.73 5.97 -14.40
N LYS A 141 7.96 5.74 -14.86
CA LYS A 141 8.36 5.91 -16.26
C LYS A 141 7.91 4.76 -17.15
N HIS A 142 7.92 3.52 -16.63
CA HIS A 142 7.71 2.32 -17.46
C HIS A 142 6.26 1.84 -17.47
N ILE A 143 5.48 2.07 -16.39
CA ILE A 143 4.11 1.61 -16.36
C ILE A 143 3.19 2.50 -17.22
N LYS A 144 2.30 1.84 -17.99
CA LYS A 144 1.15 2.47 -18.63
C LYS A 144 -0.07 2.23 -17.76
N GLY A 145 -0.43 3.23 -16.95
CA GLY A 145 -1.54 3.07 -16.00
C GLY A 145 -1.38 3.92 -14.76
N SER A 146 -1.72 3.37 -13.61
CA SER A 146 -1.56 4.02 -12.30
C SER A 146 -1.03 3.05 -11.26
N CYS A 147 -0.23 3.55 -10.33
CA CYS A 147 0.28 2.79 -9.21
C CYS A 147 0.60 3.70 -8.03
N SER A 148 -0.12 3.51 -6.93
CA SER A 148 0.25 4.02 -5.61
C SER A 148 0.73 2.86 -4.75
N MET A 149 1.70 3.10 -3.87
CA MET A 149 2.35 2.02 -3.14
C MET A 149 2.79 2.44 -1.75
N LEU A 150 2.88 1.44 -0.86
CA LEU A 150 3.53 1.55 0.44
C LEU A 150 4.62 0.47 0.53
N LEU A 151 5.82 0.87 0.97
CA LEU A 151 6.93 -0.02 1.24
C LEU A 151 7.30 0.07 2.72
N LEU A 152 7.29 -1.07 3.41
CA LEU A 152 7.81 -1.21 4.76
C LEU A 152 9.25 -1.69 4.67
N THR A 153 10.19 -0.92 5.17
CA THR A 153 11.63 -1.20 5.12
C THR A 153 12.13 -1.83 6.43
N GLU A 154 13.32 -2.42 6.42
CA GLU A 154 13.90 -3.14 7.57
C GLU A 154 14.39 -2.22 8.70
N ASP A 155 14.31 -0.92 8.54
CA ASP A 155 14.48 0.06 9.62
C ASP A 155 13.16 0.45 10.31
N GLY A 156 12.05 -0.19 9.91
CA GLY A 156 10.72 0.07 10.46
C GLY A 156 10.05 1.32 9.90
N SER A 157 10.64 2.02 8.94
CA SER A 157 10.00 3.16 8.28
C SER A 157 9.11 2.70 7.12
N ILE A 158 8.19 3.57 6.71
CA ILE A 158 7.29 3.31 5.58
C ILE A 158 7.51 4.37 4.51
N ILE A 159 7.83 3.92 3.29
CA ILE A 159 7.85 4.80 2.11
C ILE A 159 6.46 4.75 1.50
N ALA A 160 5.83 5.90 1.36
CA ALA A 160 4.54 6.06 0.69
C ALA A 160 4.73 6.87 -0.59
N ALA A 161 4.26 6.31 -1.71
CA ALA A 161 4.34 6.96 -3.02
C ALA A 161 2.96 7.01 -3.67
N ARG A 162 2.53 8.21 -4.04
CA ARG A 162 1.30 8.40 -4.81
C ARG A 162 1.59 8.27 -6.30
N ASP A 163 0.67 7.64 -7.01
CA ASP A 163 0.67 7.56 -8.47
C ASP A 163 1.08 8.89 -9.15
N GLN A 164 1.88 8.80 -10.21
CA GLN A 164 2.42 9.98 -10.91
C GLN A 164 1.33 10.95 -11.44
N TRP A 165 0.13 10.43 -11.71
CA TRP A 165 -1.01 11.24 -12.15
C TRP A 165 -1.98 11.60 -11.02
N GLY A 166 -1.69 11.12 -9.79
CA GLY A 166 -2.52 11.36 -8.62
C GLY A 166 -3.90 10.70 -8.64
N ARG A 167 -4.09 9.64 -9.45
CA ARG A 167 -5.39 8.96 -9.59
C ARG A 167 -5.83 8.28 -8.30
N THR A 168 -4.95 7.49 -7.69
CA THR A 168 -5.22 6.85 -6.40
C THR A 168 -4.71 7.76 -5.29
N PRO A 169 -5.58 8.20 -4.38
CA PRO A 169 -5.15 9.05 -3.28
C PRO A 169 -4.23 8.29 -2.32
N VAL A 170 -3.32 9.03 -1.70
CA VAL A 170 -2.56 8.60 -0.53
C VAL A 170 -2.67 9.73 0.49
N VAL A 171 -3.24 9.42 1.65
CA VAL A 171 -3.52 10.35 2.72
C VAL A 171 -2.59 10.03 3.89
N ILE A 172 -1.95 11.04 4.42
CA ILE A 172 -1.12 10.93 5.62
C ILE A 172 -1.95 11.37 6.82
N GLY A 173 -2.01 10.51 7.82
CA GLY A 173 -2.59 10.80 9.12
C GLY A 173 -1.50 10.91 10.18
N LYS A 174 -1.74 11.79 11.13
CA LYS A 174 -0.85 12.03 12.27
C LYS A 174 -1.57 11.77 13.59
N LYS A 175 -0.85 11.20 14.52
CA LYS A 175 -1.21 11.03 15.91
C LYS A 175 -0.02 11.43 16.77
N GLU A 176 -0.19 11.58 18.10
CA GLU A 176 0.84 12.06 19.03
C GLU A 176 2.21 11.37 18.86
N ASP A 177 2.21 10.05 18.66
CA ASP A 177 3.41 9.20 18.59
C ASP A 177 3.46 8.31 17.33
N ALA A 178 2.68 8.62 16.30
CA ALA A 178 2.61 7.79 15.10
C ALA A 178 2.13 8.53 13.85
N TYR A 179 2.63 8.09 12.69
CA TYR A 179 2.11 8.44 11.39
C TYR A 179 1.50 7.22 10.70
N ALA A 180 0.51 7.47 9.85
CA ALA A 180 -0.14 6.47 9.03
C ALA A 180 -0.31 6.96 7.60
N ALA A 181 -0.32 6.03 6.64
CA ALA A 181 -0.65 6.31 5.25
C ALA A 181 -1.77 5.37 4.81
N THR A 182 -2.78 5.88 4.14
CA THR A 182 -3.91 5.11 3.63
C THR A 182 -4.38 5.65 2.28
N SER A 183 -5.08 4.81 1.51
CA SER A 183 -5.76 5.25 0.28
C SER A 183 -7.09 5.94 0.57
N GLU A 184 -7.67 5.76 1.77
CA GLU A 184 -8.94 6.33 2.18
C GLU A 184 -8.89 6.74 3.65
N SER A 185 -9.37 7.94 3.96
CA SER A 185 -9.23 8.56 5.28
C SER A 185 -10.37 8.25 6.26
N SER A 186 -11.39 7.49 5.86
CA SER A 186 -12.57 7.20 6.70
C SER A 186 -12.24 6.49 8.01
N SER A 187 -11.15 5.73 8.06
CA SER A 187 -10.69 5.04 9.27
C SER A 187 -9.98 5.95 10.28
N PHE A 188 -9.43 7.09 9.85
CA PHE A 188 -8.62 7.95 10.70
C PHE A 188 -9.36 8.47 11.93
N PRO A 189 -10.59 9.03 11.83
CA PRO A 189 -11.31 9.49 13.00
C PRO A 189 -11.56 8.38 14.05
N ASN A 190 -11.81 7.15 13.58
CA ASN A 190 -12.08 6.01 14.47
C ASN A 190 -10.81 5.45 15.14
N LEU A 191 -9.65 5.87 14.69
CA LEU A 191 -8.33 5.44 15.18
C LEU A 191 -7.57 6.58 15.89
N ASP A 192 -8.26 7.71 16.11
CA ASP A 192 -7.70 8.93 16.71
C ASP A 192 -6.54 9.53 15.89
N TYR A 193 -6.61 9.43 14.56
CA TYR A 193 -5.70 10.11 13.66
C TYR A 193 -6.36 11.36 13.10
N GLU A 194 -5.60 12.44 13.03
CA GLU A 194 -5.95 13.63 12.29
C GLU A 194 -5.34 13.54 10.89
N ILE A 195 -6.03 14.07 9.89
CA ILE A 195 -5.46 14.17 8.54
C ILE A 195 -4.39 15.25 8.56
N ASP A 196 -3.14 14.84 8.31
CA ASP A 196 -2.01 15.78 8.15
C ASP A 196 -2.06 16.39 6.75
N ARG A 197 -2.05 15.56 5.71
CA ARG A 197 -2.13 16.02 4.32
C ARG A 197 -2.43 14.89 3.32
N TYR A 198 -2.81 15.29 2.12
CA TYR A 198 -2.88 14.43 0.94
C TYR A 198 -1.59 14.57 0.15
N LEU A 199 -0.97 13.45 -0.25
CA LEU A 199 0.17 13.50 -1.14
C LEU A 199 -0.25 14.03 -2.51
N GLY A 200 0.60 14.84 -3.13
CA GLY A 200 0.42 15.29 -4.51
C GLY A 200 0.79 14.22 -5.54
N PRO A 201 0.52 14.47 -6.85
CA PRO A 201 0.85 13.53 -7.93
C PRO A 201 2.34 13.19 -7.96
N GLY A 202 2.67 11.89 -7.94
CA GLY A 202 4.04 11.40 -7.96
C GLY A 202 4.88 11.79 -6.74
N GLU A 203 4.27 12.29 -5.68
CA GLU A 203 4.99 12.60 -4.43
C GLU A 203 5.41 11.33 -3.72
N ILE A 204 6.62 11.34 -3.16
CA ILE A 204 7.18 10.24 -2.38
C ILE A 204 7.58 10.80 -1.02
N VAL A 205 7.11 10.16 0.04
CA VAL A 205 7.46 10.48 1.43
C VAL A 205 7.93 9.26 2.18
N ARG A 206 8.73 9.47 3.21
CA ARG A 206 9.11 8.44 4.17
C ARG A 206 8.56 8.81 5.54
N LEU A 207 7.80 7.91 6.11
CA LEU A 207 7.17 8.04 7.41
C LEU A 207 8.02 7.33 8.45
N TYR A 208 8.35 8.05 9.49
CA TYR A 208 8.89 7.54 10.75
C TYR A 208 7.81 7.62 11.83
N SER A 209 8.11 7.17 13.04
CA SER A 209 7.15 7.24 14.15
C SER A 209 6.86 8.68 14.59
N ASP A 210 7.82 9.58 14.44
CA ASP A 210 7.82 10.95 14.99
C ASP A 210 7.79 12.05 13.91
N HIS A 211 8.16 11.73 12.68
CA HIS A 211 8.21 12.70 11.59
C HIS A 211 8.02 12.10 10.20
N VAL A 212 7.79 12.96 9.22
CA VAL A 212 7.68 12.60 7.80
C VAL A 212 8.71 13.37 7.00
N VAL A 213 9.45 12.65 6.15
CA VAL A 213 10.45 13.22 5.25
C VAL A 213 9.93 13.17 3.81
N GLN A 214 9.91 14.31 3.13
CA GLN A 214 9.60 14.35 1.70
C GLN A 214 10.84 13.94 0.89
N LEU A 215 10.75 12.83 0.18
CA LEU A 215 11.83 12.31 -0.67
C LEU A 215 11.76 12.84 -2.10
N ARG A 216 10.54 13.05 -2.61
CA ARG A 216 10.26 13.62 -3.93
C ARG A 216 9.08 14.56 -3.85
N LYS A 217 9.23 15.75 -4.41
CA LYS A 217 8.14 16.74 -4.50
C LYS A 217 7.05 16.28 -5.47
N PRO A 218 5.80 16.72 -5.29
CA PRO A 218 4.72 16.43 -6.23
C PRO A 218 4.99 17.07 -7.60
N GLY A 219 4.49 16.41 -8.65
CA GLY A 219 4.43 16.96 -9.99
C GLY A 219 3.24 17.93 -10.16
N GLU A 220 3.23 18.65 -11.28
CA GLU A 220 2.20 19.68 -11.55
C GLU A 220 0.90 19.11 -12.13
N GLY A 221 0.96 17.95 -12.81
CA GLY A 221 -0.20 17.35 -13.49
C GLY A 221 -0.98 16.40 -12.62
N MET A 222 -2.30 16.59 -12.45
CA MET A 222 -3.18 15.65 -11.78
C MET A 222 -4.32 15.22 -12.68
N GLN A 223 -4.59 13.91 -12.71
CA GLN A 223 -5.74 13.31 -13.36
C GLN A 223 -6.73 12.81 -12.32
N ILE A 224 -7.92 13.40 -12.32
CA ILE A 224 -9.00 13.00 -11.41
C ILE A 224 -9.76 11.83 -12.04
N CYS A 225 -9.86 10.72 -11.33
CA CYS A 225 -10.70 9.61 -11.72
C CYS A 225 -12.14 9.87 -11.26
N SER A 226 -13.02 10.23 -12.20
CA SER A 226 -14.45 10.48 -11.90
C SER A 226 -15.15 9.25 -11.31
N PHE A 227 -14.74 8.04 -11.69
CA PHE A 227 -15.27 6.81 -11.12
C PHE A 227 -14.97 6.70 -9.62
N LEU A 228 -13.73 6.97 -9.20
CA LEU A 228 -13.38 6.97 -7.79
C LEU A 228 -14.16 8.04 -7.01
N TRP A 229 -14.36 9.20 -7.60
CA TRP A 229 -15.17 10.26 -6.99
C TRP A 229 -16.62 9.86 -6.79
N VAL A 230 -17.24 9.24 -7.77
CA VAL A 230 -18.64 8.80 -7.68
C VAL A 230 -18.78 7.59 -6.76
N TYR A 231 -17.85 6.63 -6.84
CA TYR A 231 -17.96 5.38 -6.10
C TYR A 231 -17.59 5.51 -4.62
N TYR A 232 -16.54 6.30 -4.32
CA TYR A 232 -16.07 6.51 -2.94
C TYR A 232 -16.51 7.83 -2.33
N GLY A 233 -16.98 8.79 -3.11
CA GLY A 233 -17.39 10.10 -2.64
C GLY A 233 -18.54 10.04 -1.61
N CYS A 234 -19.41 9.04 -1.70
CA CYS A 234 -20.48 8.83 -0.75
C CYS A 234 -20.01 8.35 0.65
N LEU A 235 -18.77 7.88 0.77
CA LEU A 235 -18.24 7.39 2.04
C LEU A 235 -17.71 8.52 2.95
N LEU A 236 -17.36 9.66 2.34
CA LEU A 236 -16.85 10.84 3.03
C LEU A 236 -17.93 11.90 3.29
N TYR A 237 -19.01 11.86 2.54
CA TYR A 237 -20.16 12.76 2.71
C TYR A 237 -21.39 11.90 2.99
N THR A 238 -21.92 11.96 4.18
CA THR A 238 -23.31 11.60 4.44
C THR A 238 -24.16 12.62 3.69
N SER A 239 -24.56 12.31 2.46
CA SER A 239 -25.68 13.02 1.85
C SER A 239 -26.84 12.86 2.80
N PRO A 240 -27.53 13.94 3.21
CA PRO A 240 -28.76 13.77 3.96
C PRO A 240 -29.68 12.84 3.15
N SER A 241 -30.13 11.77 3.76
CA SER A 241 -31.07 10.86 3.13
C SER A 241 -32.29 11.67 2.72
N PRO A 242 -32.87 11.46 1.53
CA PRO A 242 -34.14 12.09 1.17
C PRO A 242 -35.30 11.72 2.09
N ARG A 243 -35.03 10.94 3.13
CA ARG A 243 -36.01 10.47 4.13
C ARG A 243 -35.80 11.07 5.53
N ASP A 244 -34.82 11.96 5.70
CA ASP A 244 -34.63 12.69 6.97
C ASP A 244 -35.29 14.05 6.93
#